data_1889e2cadc4c2372dc726a5291ae9d0e
#
_entry.id   1889e2cadc4c2372dc726a5291ae9d0e
#
_cell.length_a   1.000
_cell.length_b   1.000
_cell.length_c   1.000
_cell.angle_alpha   90.00
_cell.angle_beta   90.00
_cell.angle_gamma   90.00
#
_symmetry.space_group_name_H-M   'P 1'
#
loop_
_entity.id
_entity.type
_entity.pdbx_description
1 polymer ?
#
loop_
_entity_poly.entity_id
_entity_poly.type
_entity_poly.pdbx_seq_one_letter_code
_entity_poly.pdbx_strand_id
1 'polypeptide(L)'
;GRKIKEEGVTFHSHIDGRRIFMGPEESMQIQSNLGSTIAMAFDECPPALEDRKYIVPSVERTTRWLQRCKDEMARLNSLPDTVNKEQLLFAINQGGIFEDIRTAHADTISAMNLDGYAVGGLAVGETHEQMYHILDVVVPHLPKEKPTYLMGVGTPANIIEAVDRGIDFFDCVYPSRNGRHGHVYTHKGKIN
;
A
#
# COMPACT_ATOMS: atom_id res chain seq x y z
N GLY A 1 -18.13 11.37 1.63
CA GLY A 1 -17.60 10.67 2.80
C GLY A 1 -17.56 9.16 2.59
N ARG A 2 -16.72 8.46 3.33
CA ARG A 2 -16.63 7.00 3.33
C ARG A 2 -17.09 6.44 4.68
N LYS A 3 -17.66 5.24 4.69
CA LYS A 3 -18.01 4.51 5.91
C LYS A 3 -17.24 3.19 5.91
N ILE A 4 -16.35 3.04 6.89
CA ILE A 4 -15.51 1.85 7.06
C ILE A 4 -16.17 0.95 8.09
N LYS A 5 -16.25 -0.34 7.80
CA LYS A 5 -16.73 -1.42 8.67
C LYS A 5 -15.81 -2.63 8.52
N GLU A 6 -16.05 -3.67 9.31
CA GLU A 6 -15.28 -4.92 9.22
C GLU A 6 -15.46 -5.61 7.85
N GLU A 7 -16.65 -5.52 7.27
CA GLU A 7 -16.96 -6.14 5.96
C GLU A 7 -16.22 -5.45 4.82
N GLY A 8 -15.98 -4.14 4.90
CA GLY A 8 -15.40 -3.32 3.85
C GLY A 8 -15.78 -1.85 3.97
N VAL A 9 -15.67 -1.13 2.88
CA VAL A 9 -15.87 0.31 2.78
C VAL A 9 -17.04 0.64 1.87
N THR A 10 -17.94 1.49 2.36
CA THR A 10 -18.99 2.09 1.52
C THR A 10 -18.64 3.55 1.25
N PHE A 11 -18.68 3.96 0.01
CA PHE A 11 -18.44 5.33 -0.44
C PHE A 11 -19.34 5.71 -1.61
N HIS A 12 -19.29 6.95 -2.05
CA HIS A 12 -20.04 7.44 -3.19
C HIS A 12 -19.10 7.80 -4.33
N SER A 13 -19.44 7.36 -5.54
CA SER A 13 -18.74 7.74 -6.77
C SER A 13 -18.72 9.25 -6.92
N HIS A 14 -17.56 9.81 -7.24
CA HIS A 14 -17.44 11.25 -7.52
C HIS A 14 -17.96 11.64 -8.91
N ILE A 15 -18.22 10.64 -9.77
CA ILE A 15 -18.72 10.87 -11.14
C ILE A 15 -20.25 11.01 -11.15
N ASP A 16 -20.95 10.08 -10.51
CA ASP A 16 -22.40 9.95 -10.60
C ASP A 16 -23.10 9.90 -9.23
N GLY A 17 -22.34 9.96 -8.14
CA GLY A 17 -22.87 9.92 -6.78
C GLY A 17 -23.41 8.56 -6.31
N ARG A 18 -23.35 7.52 -7.14
CA ARG A 18 -23.86 6.20 -6.76
C ARG A 18 -23.10 5.63 -5.58
N ARG A 19 -23.81 4.91 -4.73
CA ARG A 19 -23.23 4.20 -3.60
C ARG A 19 -22.46 2.97 -4.10
N ILE A 20 -21.21 2.85 -3.67
CA ILE A 20 -20.31 1.73 -3.98
C ILE A 20 -19.92 1.06 -2.67
N PHE A 21 -19.95 -0.26 -2.64
CA PHE A 21 -19.31 -1.07 -1.61
C PHE A 21 -18.07 -1.72 -2.19
N MET A 22 -16.99 -1.79 -1.39
CA MET A 22 -15.76 -2.49 -1.72
C MET A 22 -15.18 -3.09 -0.45
N GLY A 23 -14.93 -4.36 -0.48
CA GLY A 23 -14.21 -5.11 0.54
C GLY A 23 -13.02 -5.85 -0.06
N PRO A 24 -12.32 -6.66 0.72
CA PRO A 24 -11.19 -7.46 0.27
C PRO A 24 -11.52 -8.32 -0.94
N GLU A 25 -12.62 -9.05 -0.91
CA GLU A 25 -13.02 -9.96 -1.98
C GLU A 25 -13.35 -9.21 -3.28
N GLU A 26 -14.12 -8.13 -3.21
CA GLU A 26 -14.43 -7.31 -4.39
C GLU A 26 -13.17 -6.69 -4.99
N SER A 27 -12.23 -6.24 -4.15
CA SER A 27 -10.95 -5.70 -4.60
C SER A 27 -10.13 -6.77 -5.33
N MET A 28 -10.04 -7.98 -4.80
CA MET A 28 -9.31 -9.08 -5.44
C MET A 28 -9.98 -9.49 -6.77
N GLN A 29 -11.31 -9.57 -6.82
CA GLN A 29 -12.05 -9.88 -8.05
C GLN A 29 -11.80 -8.86 -9.15
N ILE A 30 -11.79 -7.57 -8.80
CA ILE A 30 -11.48 -6.50 -9.76
C ILE A 30 -10.05 -6.64 -10.29
N GLN A 31 -9.06 -6.82 -9.41
CA GLN A 31 -7.67 -6.93 -9.79
C GLN A 31 -7.39 -8.21 -10.60
N SER A 32 -8.06 -9.32 -10.26
CA SER A 32 -8.01 -10.56 -11.04
C SER A 32 -8.57 -10.37 -12.46
N ASN A 33 -9.70 -9.67 -12.60
CA ASN A 33 -10.29 -9.36 -13.91
C ASN A 33 -9.41 -8.42 -14.75
N LEU A 34 -8.64 -7.53 -14.12
CA LEU A 34 -7.64 -6.69 -14.80
C LEU A 34 -6.42 -7.48 -15.24
N GLY A 35 -6.11 -8.60 -14.59
CA GLY A 35 -5.02 -9.49 -14.94
C GLY A 35 -3.62 -8.91 -14.74
N SER A 36 -3.46 -7.95 -13.82
CA SER A 36 -2.14 -7.37 -13.50
C SER A 36 -1.17 -8.43 -13.00
N THR A 37 0.13 -8.18 -13.14
CA THR A 37 1.17 -9.08 -12.60
C THR A 37 1.14 -9.11 -11.07
N ILE A 38 0.94 -7.95 -10.45
CA ILE A 38 0.90 -7.77 -8.99
C ILE A 38 -0.46 -7.17 -8.61
N ALA A 39 -1.12 -7.77 -7.64
CA ALA A 39 -2.28 -7.22 -6.94
C ALA A 39 -1.88 -6.72 -5.56
N MET A 40 -2.49 -5.63 -5.13
CA MET A 40 -2.30 -5.09 -3.79
C MET A 40 -3.42 -5.55 -2.88
N ALA A 41 -3.10 -5.95 -1.66
CA ALA A 41 -4.10 -6.23 -0.64
C ALA A 41 -5.00 -5.01 -0.40
N PHE A 42 -6.24 -5.26 -0.02
CA PHE A 42 -7.16 -4.20 0.39
C PHE A 42 -6.86 -3.82 1.84
N ASP A 43 -6.54 -2.56 2.08
CA ASP A 43 -6.12 -2.06 3.38
C ASP A 43 -6.92 -0.84 3.83
N GLU A 44 -6.75 -0.45 5.07
CA GLU A 44 -7.17 0.84 5.57
C GLU A 44 -5.94 1.74 5.75
N CYS A 45 -5.91 2.84 5.00
CA CYS A 45 -4.87 3.86 5.09
C CYS A 45 -5.43 5.09 5.83
N PRO A 46 -5.20 5.22 7.16
CA PRO A 46 -5.50 6.44 7.90
C PRO A 46 -4.43 7.52 7.63
N PRO A 47 -4.72 8.80 7.95
CA PRO A 47 -3.71 9.85 7.96
C PRO A 47 -2.51 9.48 8.85
N ALA A 48 -1.29 9.89 8.47
CA ALA A 48 -0.07 9.51 9.20
C ALA A 48 -0.06 9.98 10.66
N LEU A 49 -0.67 11.14 10.93
CA LEU A 49 -0.73 11.77 12.25
C LEU A 49 -2.06 11.49 12.98
N GLU A 50 -2.76 10.42 12.61
CA GLU A 50 -4.00 10.00 13.29
C GLU A 50 -3.70 9.48 14.71
N ASP A 51 -4.70 9.59 15.59
CA ASP A 51 -4.56 9.13 16.99
C ASP A 51 -4.28 7.61 17.05
N ARG A 52 -3.36 7.22 17.91
CA ARG A 52 -3.03 5.82 18.19
C ARG A 52 -4.26 4.95 18.46
N LYS A 53 -5.27 5.50 19.13
CA LYS A 53 -6.53 4.79 19.42
C LYS A 53 -7.29 4.39 18.17
N TYR A 54 -7.10 5.12 17.07
CA TYR A 54 -7.65 4.79 15.78
C TYR A 54 -6.71 3.86 14.98
N ILE A 55 -5.41 4.12 15.02
CA ILE A 55 -4.40 3.35 14.27
C ILE A 55 -4.41 1.87 14.66
N VAL A 56 -4.44 1.54 15.97
CA VAL A 56 -4.40 0.14 16.42
C VAL A 56 -5.52 -0.71 15.80
N PRO A 57 -6.83 -0.40 16.00
CA PRO A 57 -7.90 -1.20 15.39
C PRO A 57 -7.93 -1.14 13.86
N SER A 58 -7.40 -0.09 13.24
CA SER A 58 -7.25 0.01 11.78
C SER A 58 -6.22 -0.99 11.25
N VAL A 59 -5.07 -1.10 11.90
CA VAL A 59 -4.02 -2.07 11.56
C VAL A 59 -4.49 -3.51 11.75
N GLU A 60 -5.18 -3.80 12.85
CA GLU A 60 -5.78 -5.10 13.11
C GLU A 60 -6.81 -5.48 12.03
N ARG A 61 -7.63 -4.53 11.58
CA ARG A 61 -8.57 -4.72 10.47
C ARG A 61 -7.84 -4.99 9.16
N THR A 62 -6.81 -4.22 8.87
CA THR A 62 -5.95 -4.43 7.69
C THR A 62 -5.36 -5.83 7.67
N THR A 63 -4.91 -6.36 8.81
CA THR A 63 -4.42 -7.74 8.93
C THR A 63 -5.52 -8.77 8.60
N ARG A 64 -6.74 -8.59 9.14
CA ARG A 64 -7.86 -9.50 8.83
C ARG A 64 -8.29 -9.40 7.36
N TRP A 65 -8.28 -8.21 6.80
CA TRP A 65 -8.56 -7.99 5.38
C TRP A 65 -7.48 -8.62 4.48
N LEU A 66 -6.21 -8.56 4.88
CA LEU A 66 -5.13 -9.25 4.16
C LEU A 66 -5.37 -10.76 4.08
N GLN A 67 -5.81 -11.40 5.17
CA GLN A 67 -6.14 -12.83 5.14
C GLN A 67 -7.27 -13.11 4.14
N ARG A 68 -8.33 -12.31 4.15
CA ARG A 68 -9.44 -12.42 3.19
C ARG A 68 -8.98 -12.21 1.74
N CYS A 69 -8.09 -11.24 1.49
CA CYS A 69 -7.47 -11.03 0.17
C CYS A 69 -6.69 -12.28 -0.28
N LYS A 70 -5.90 -12.86 0.62
CA LYS A 70 -5.08 -14.06 0.35
C LYS A 70 -5.99 -15.25 -0.02
N ASP A 71 -7.03 -15.48 0.75
CA ASP A 71 -7.96 -16.59 0.52
C ASP A 71 -8.71 -16.42 -0.81
N GLU A 72 -9.21 -15.21 -1.09
CA GLU A 72 -9.92 -14.92 -2.33
C GLU A 72 -8.99 -14.97 -3.56
N MET A 73 -7.75 -14.48 -3.45
CA MET A 73 -6.76 -14.59 -4.53
C MET A 73 -6.45 -16.05 -4.85
N ALA A 74 -6.25 -16.89 -3.85
CA ALA A 74 -6.02 -18.33 -4.04
C ALA A 74 -7.22 -18.99 -4.75
N ARG A 75 -8.44 -18.63 -4.34
CA ARG A 75 -9.68 -19.11 -4.98
C ARG A 75 -9.74 -18.66 -6.45
N LEU A 76 -9.52 -17.38 -6.72
CA LEU A 76 -9.58 -16.83 -8.09
C LEU A 76 -8.53 -17.47 -8.99
N ASN A 77 -7.29 -17.61 -8.54
CA ASN A 77 -6.22 -18.21 -9.32
C ASN A 77 -6.45 -19.69 -9.65
N SER A 78 -7.33 -20.38 -8.91
CA SER A 78 -7.74 -21.76 -9.19
C SER A 78 -8.82 -21.91 -10.26
N LEU A 79 -9.51 -20.83 -10.63
CA LEU A 79 -10.62 -20.88 -11.60
C LEU A 79 -10.10 -21.06 -13.04
N PRO A 80 -10.81 -21.81 -13.91
CA PRO A 80 -10.39 -22.07 -15.28
C PRO A 80 -10.27 -20.79 -16.12
N ASP A 81 -11.16 -19.82 -15.91
CA ASP A 81 -11.31 -18.62 -16.74
C ASP A 81 -10.56 -17.39 -16.18
N THR A 82 -9.72 -17.56 -15.16
CA THR A 82 -8.91 -16.46 -14.60
C THR A 82 -7.92 -15.94 -15.63
N VAL A 83 -7.90 -14.62 -15.82
CA VAL A 83 -7.06 -13.93 -16.83
C VAL A 83 -5.56 -14.15 -16.57
N ASN A 84 -5.15 -14.03 -15.30
CA ASN A 84 -3.76 -14.28 -14.89
C ASN A 84 -3.75 -15.15 -13.62
N LYS A 85 -3.48 -16.44 -13.79
CA LYS A 85 -3.44 -17.42 -12.68
C LYS A 85 -2.18 -17.33 -11.83
N GLU A 86 -1.19 -16.59 -12.29
CA GLU A 86 0.09 -16.37 -11.61
C GLU A 86 0.17 -14.96 -11.00
N GLN A 87 -0.99 -14.29 -10.84
CA GLN A 87 -1.04 -12.97 -10.23
C GLN A 87 -0.51 -13.03 -8.80
N LEU A 88 0.50 -12.20 -8.50
CA LEU A 88 1.13 -12.08 -7.21
C LEU A 88 0.30 -11.19 -6.28
N LEU A 89 0.38 -11.42 -4.97
CA LEU A 89 -0.29 -10.60 -3.96
C LEU A 89 0.74 -9.96 -3.02
N PHE A 90 0.73 -8.64 -2.94
CA PHE A 90 1.54 -7.88 -2.00
C PHE A 90 0.72 -7.46 -0.78
N ALA A 91 1.29 -7.71 0.41
CA ALA A 91 0.78 -7.18 1.67
C ALA A 91 1.12 -5.70 1.83
N ILE A 92 0.38 -4.99 2.68
CA ILE A 92 0.64 -3.57 2.99
C ILE A 92 0.84 -3.40 4.49
N ASN A 93 2.04 -2.96 4.89
CA ASN A 93 2.33 -2.55 6.26
C ASN A 93 1.69 -1.19 6.53
N GLN A 94 0.96 -1.08 7.64
CA GLN A 94 0.35 0.14 8.16
C GLN A 94 0.78 0.37 9.61
N GLY A 95 0.51 1.56 10.17
CA GLY A 95 0.83 1.87 11.57
C GLY A 95 1.11 3.35 11.84
N GLY A 96 0.82 4.26 10.88
CA GLY A 96 1.12 5.68 11.03
C GLY A 96 2.62 5.91 11.26
N ILE A 97 2.94 6.76 12.23
CA ILE A 97 4.32 7.04 12.65
C ILE A 97 4.71 6.29 13.95
N PHE A 98 3.94 5.27 14.36
CA PHE A 98 4.19 4.52 15.59
C PHE A 98 5.07 3.30 15.31
N GLU A 99 6.33 3.36 15.73
CA GLU A 99 7.35 2.32 15.48
C GLU A 99 6.91 0.93 15.93
N ASP A 100 6.42 0.83 17.17
CA ASP A 100 6.00 -0.43 17.77
C ASP A 100 4.81 -1.07 17.03
N ILE A 101 3.86 -0.26 16.53
CA ILE A 101 2.75 -0.75 15.72
C ILE A 101 3.27 -1.21 14.34
N ARG A 102 4.14 -0.43 13.72
CA ARG A 102 4.74 -0.72 12.43
C ARG A 102 5.54 -2.03 12.44
N THR A 103 6.41 -2.21 13.43
CA THR A 103 7.23 -3.42 13.57
C THR A 103 6.39 -4.66 13.87
N ALA A 104 5.46 -4.57 14.83
CA ALA A 104 4.55 -5.68 15.13
C ALA A 104 3.69 -6.07 13.93
N HIS A 105 3.23 -5.09 13.14
CA HIS A 105 2.47 -5.38 11.92
C HIS A 105 3.35 -5.96 10.82
N ALA A 106 4.59 -5.48 10.66
CA ALA A 106 5.55 -6.05 9.70
C ALA A 106 5.84 -7.52 10.00
N ASP A 107 6.10 -7.86 11.26
CA ASP A 107 6.29 -9.25 11.70
C ASP A 107 5.05 -10.11 11.40
N THR A 108 3.86 -9.58 11.70
CA THR A 108 2.59 -10.28 11.49
C THR A 108 2.35 -10.59 10.01
N ILE A 109 2.49 -9.60 9.12
CA ILE A 109 2.25 -9.82 7.68
C ILE A 109 3.37 -10.64 7.04
N SER A 110 4.61 -10.54 7.52
CA SER A 110 5.74 -11.37 7.08
C SER A 110 5.49 -12.86 7.36
N ALA A 111 4.94 -13.19 8.52
CA ALA A 111 4.56 -14.56 8.87
C ALA A 111 3.45 -15.15 7.98
N MET A 112 2.67 -14.31 7.29
CA MET A 112 1.61 -14.76 6.37
C MET A 112 2.14 -15.22 5.01
N ASN A 113 3.44 -15.03 4.71
CA ASN A 113 4.12 -15.47 3.50
C ASN A 113 3.44 -15.03 2.20
N LEU A 114 3.50 -13.75 1.89
CA LEU A 114 3.02 -13.14 0.64
C LEU A 114 4.15 -13.09 -0.41
N ASP A 115 3.82 -12.67 -1.63
CA ASP A 115 4.77 -12.56 -2.74
C ASP A 115 5.66 -11.32 -2.65
N GLY A 116 5.19 -10.29 -1.96
CA GLY A 116 5.92 -9.06 -1.69
C GLY A 116 5.23 -8.24 -0.60
N TYR A 117 5.89 -7.16 -0.19
CA TYR A 117 5.46 -6.35 0.95
C TYR A 117 5.57 -4.86 0.63
N ALA A 118 4.49 -4.14 0.84
CA ALA A 118 4.48 -2.69 0.69
C ALA A 118 4.52 -1.99 2.06
N VAL A 119 5.15 -0.84 2.10
CA VAL A 119 5.03 0.13 3.20
C VAL A 119 4.04 1.20 2.75
N GLY A 120 2.84 1.16 3.30
CA GLY A 120 1.77 2.11 3.03
C GLY A 120 1.59 3.14 4.13
N GLY A 121 0.68 4.09 3.94
CA GLY A 121 0.35 5.12 4.93
C GLY A 121 1.50 6.05 5.27
N LEU A 122 2.43 6.28 4.33
CA LEU A 122 3.45 7.30 4.35
C LEU A 122 3.23 8.28 3.18
N ALA A 123 3.87 9.44 3.21
CA ALA A 123 3.61 10.58 2.30
C ALA A 123 2.15 11.07 2.37
N VAL A 124 1.53 10.98 3.56
CA VAL A 124 0.14 11.39 3.84
C VAL A 124 0.03 12.38 5.01
N GLY A 125 1.11 13.15 5.25
CA GLY A 125 1.13 14.26 6.22
C GLY A 125 2.32 14.31 7.17
N GLU A 126 3.15 13.28 7.23
CA GLU A 126 4.39 13.25 8.00
C GLU A 126 5.53 14.00 7.28
N THR A 127 6.61 14.32 8.00
CA THR A 127 7.83 14.87 7.40
C THR A 127 8.66 13.79 6.68
N HIS A 128 9.60 14.22 5.81
CA HIS A 128 10.50 13.27 5.15
C HIS A 128 11.38 12.51 6.15
N GLU A 129 11.84 13.18 7.21
CA GLU A 129 12.63 12.56 8.27
C GLU A 129 11.83 11.48 9.00
N GLN A 130 10.56 11.74 9.30
CA GLN A 130 9.67 10.75 9.90
C GLN A 130 9.46 9.55 8.96
N MET A 131 9.26 9.80 7.66
CA MET A 131 9.13 8.74 6.66
C MET A 131 10.41 7.88 6.61
N TYR A 132 11.59 8.48 6.51
CA TYR A 132 12.86 7.74 6.47
C TYR A 132 13.09 6.94 7.74
N HIS A 133 12.80 7.53 8.89
CA HIS A 133 12.90 6.84 10.17
C HIS A 133 11.98 5.61 10.23
N ILE A 134 10.74 5.72 9.76
CA ILE A 134 9.83 4.58 9.68
C ILE A 134 10.34 3.50 8.72
N LEU A 135 10.98 3.86 7.61
CA LEU A 135 11.62 2.88 6.72
C LEU A 135 12.77 2.16 7.42
N ASP A 136 13.64 2.89 8.13
CA ASP A 136 14.74 2.31 8.91
C ASP A 136 14.25 1.29 9.95
N VAL A 137 13.07 1.53 10.52
CA VAL A 137 12.45 0.67 11.54
C VAL A 137 11.73 -0.53 10.91
N VAL A 138 11.00 -0.35 9.82
CA VAL A 138 10.09 -1.37 9.24
C VAL A 138 10.82 -2.35 8.32
N VAL A 139 11.67 -1.84 7.42
CA VAL A 139 12.28 -2.68 6.37
C VAL A 139 13.07 -3.87 6.92
N PRO A 140 13.81 -3.76 8.03
CA PRO A 140 14.49 -4.91 8.64
C PRO A 140 13.57 -6.04 9.12
N HIS A 141 12.26 -5.76 9.32
CA HIS A 141 11.24 -6.75 9.72
C HIS A 141 10.53 -7.41 8.53
N LEU A 142 10.80 -6.96 7.32
CA LEU A 142 10.26 -7.56 6.10
C LEU A 142 11.21 -8.63 5.54
N PRO A 143 10.70 -9.68 4.86
CA PRO A 143 11.54 -10.71 4.27
C PRO A 143 12.47 -10.17 3.19
N LYS A 144 13.79 -10.31 3.38
CA LYS A 144 14.82 -9.76 2.49
C LYS A 144 14.83 -10.36 1.08
N GLU A 145 14.30 -11.57 0.94
CA GLU A 145 14.19 -12.30 -0.33
C GLU A 145 12.92 -11.94 -1.13
N LYS A 146 12.08 -11.08 -0.58
CA LYS A 146 10.85 -10.63 -1.21
C LYS A 146 10.95 -9.14 -1.56
N PRO A 147 10.33 -8.73 -2.69
CA PRO A 147 10.34 -7.33 -3.08
C PRO A 147 9.60 -6.44 -2.07
N THR A 148 10.17 -5.27 -1.82
CA THR A 148 9.60 -4.23 -0.94
C THR A 148 9.19 -3.00 -1.75
N TYR A 149 7.96 -2.54 -1.52
CA TYR A 149 7.34 -1.45 -2.27
C TYR A 149 6.97 -0.28 -1.35
N LEU A 150 7.47 0.93 -1.65
CA LEU A 150 7.06 2.16 -0.96
C LEU A 150 6.00 2.88 -1.77
N MET A 151 4.77 2.91 -1.24
CA MET A 151 3.60 3.41 -1.94
C MET A 151 3.54 4.96 -1.96
N GLY A 152 3.27 5.53 -3.14
CA GLY A 152 2.97 6.95 -3.31
C GLY A 152 4.17 7.89 -3.21
N VAL A 153 5.39 7.40 -3.25
CA VAL A 153 6.65 8.14 -3.09
C VAL A 153 7.49 8.04 -4.36
N GLY A 154 8.14 9.07 -4.84
CA GLY A 154 8.27 10.44 -4.33
C GLY A 154 9.12 11.31 -5.24
N THR A 155 9.80 12.27 -4.63
CA THR A 155 10.83 13.07 -5.31
C THR A 155 12.07 12.23 -5.61
N PRO A 156 12.96 12.67 -6.53
CA PRO A 156 14.22 11.95 -6.78
C PRO A 156 15.04 11.68 -5.51
N ALA A 157 15.11 12.64 -4.58
CA ALA A 157 15.80 12.46 -3.30
C ALA A 157 15.12 11.39 -2.43
N ASN A 158 13.77 11.41 -2.34
CA ASN A 158 13.05 10.39 -1.57
C ASN A 158 13.28 8.97 -2.13
N ILE A 159 13.36 8.82 -3.45
CA ILE A 159 13.61 7.52 -4.08
C ILE A 159 15.01 7.02 -3.72
N ILE A 160 16.04 7.85 -3.82
CA ILE A 160 17.42 7.47 -3.48
C ILE A 160 17.52 7.07 -2.00
N GLU A 161 16.96 7.88 -1.10
CA GLU A 161 16.95 7.61 0.34
C GLU A 161 16.20 6.31 0.68
N ALA A 162 15.11 6.01 -0.05
CA ALA A 162 14.34 4.79 0.17
C ALA A 162 15.03 3.55 -0.41
N VAL A 163 15.70 3.66 -1.57
CA VAL A 163 16.51 2.57 -2.14
C VAL A 163 17.66 2.21 -1.21
N ASP A 164 18.35 3.19 -0.62
CA ASP A 164 19.41 2.97 0.37
C ASP A 164 18.90 2.17 1.60
N ARG A 165 17.60 2.28 1.90
CA ARG A 165 16.93 1.56 2.99
C ARG A 165 16.30 0.23 2.58
N GLY A 166 16.48 -0.21 1.32
CA GLY A 166 16.04 -1.52 0.84
C GLY A 166 14.66 -1.54 0.16
N ILE A 167 14.20 -0.42 -0.37
CA ILE A 167 12.98 -0.38 -1.18
C ILE A 167 13.29 -0.67 -2.65
N ASP A 168 12.49 -1.53 -3.28
CA ASP A 168 12.65 -2.00 -4.65
C ASP A 168 11.67 -1.35 -5.64
N PHE A 169 10.44 -1.04 -5.20
CA PHE A 169 9.34 -0.56 -6.04
C PHE A 169 8.79 0.77 -5.55
N PHE A 170 8.36 1.59 -6.52
CA PHE A 170 7.79 2.91 -6.26
C PHE A 170 6.66 3.20 -7.24
N ASP A 171 5.67 3.97 -6.80
CA ASP A 171 4.77 4.73 -7.65
C ASP A 171 4.70 6.17 -7.17
N CYS A 172 4.50 7.11 -8.06
CA CYS A 172 4.28 8.49 -7.66
C CYS A 172 3.56 9.29 -8.75
N VAL A 173 2.54 10.04 -8.33
CA VAL A 173 1.85 10.98 -9.24
C VAL A 173 2.65 12.26 -9.47
N TYR A 174 3.70 12.51 -8.70
CA TYR A 174 4.43 13.77 -8.66
C TYR A 174 5.05 14.14 -10.01
N PRO A 175 5.75 13.25 -10.73
CA PRO A 175 6.32 13.58 -12.04
C PRO A 175 5.27 14.00 -13.06
N SER A 176 4.19 13.25 -13.19
CA SER A 176 3.12 13.56 -14.15
C SER A 176 2.30 14.79 -13.74
N ARG A 177 2.07 14.98 -12.44
CA ARG A 177 1.43 16.21 -11.92
C ARG A 177 2.30 17.43 -12.21
N ASN A 178 3.58 17.38 -11.92
CA ASN A 178 4.53 18.44 -12.19
C ASN A 178 4.65 18.74 -13.69
N GLY A 179 4.74 17.70 -14.52
CA GLY A 179 4.79 17.83 -15.98
C GLY A 179 3.60 18.62 -16.53
N ARG A 180 2.38 18.39 -16.01
CA ARG A 180 1.18 19.17 -16.39
C ARG A 180 1.26 20.66 -16.00
N HIS A 181 2.15 21.02 -15.07
CA HIS A 181 2.38 22.40 -14.63
C HIS A 181 3.72 22.96 -15.13
N GLY A 182 4.34 22.30 -16.13
CA GLY A 182 5.57 22.76 -16.75
C GLY A 182 6.83 22.47 -15.94
N HIS A 183 6.75 21.65 -14.89
CA HIS A 183 7.92 21.30 -14.06
C HIS A 183 8.45 19.91 -14.40
N VAL A 184 9.74 19.78 -14.62
CA VAL A 184 10.42 18.50 -14.82
C VAL A 184 11.68 18.39 -13.96
N TYR A 185 11.99 17.17 -13.52
CA TYR A 185 13.25 16.85 -12.87
C TYR A 185 14.28 16.39 -13.91
N THR A 186 15.51 16.89 -13.80
CA THR A 186 16.63 16.51 -14.65
C THR A 186 17.87 16.28 -13.81
N HIS A 187 18.92 15.69 -14.43
CA HIS A 187 20.22 15.55 -13.78
C HIS A 187 20.89 16.89 -13.44
N LYS A 188 20.41 18.01 -13.99
CA LYS A 188 20.85 19.39 -13.68
C LYS A 188 19.96 20.08 -12.65
N GLY A 189 18.98 19.38 -12.10
CA GLY A 189 18.01 19.92 -11.17
C GLY A 189 16.60 20.07 -11.78
N LYS A 190 15.76 20.84 -11.09
CA LYS A 190 14.39 21.11 -11.53
C LYS A 190 14.38 22.23 -12.58
N ILE A 191 13.66 21.99 -13.68
CA ILE A 191 13.39 22.96 -14.75
C ILE A 191 11.91 23.32 -14.69
N ASN A 192 11.61 24.62 -14.86
CA ASN A 192 10.24 25.17 -14.93
C ASN A 192 9.95 25.64 -16.36
#